data_e6486d9859b59bf8bc0d4ec6b9348f85
#
_entry.id   e6486d9859b59bf8bc0d4ec6b9348f85
#
_cell.length_a   1.000
_cell.length_b   1.000
_cell.length_c   1.000
_cell.angle_alpha   90.00
_cell.angle_beta   90.00
_cell.angle_gamma   90.00
#
_symmetry.space_group_name_H-M   'P 1'
#
loop_
_entity.id
_entity.type
_entity.pdbx_description
1 polymer ?
#
loop_
_entity_poly.entity_id
_entity_poly.type
_entity_poly.pdbx_seq_one_letter_code
_entity_poly.pdbx_strand_id
1 'polypeptide(L)' 'MEYDMNKIRALCDRYFDGETSAGEEQVLKEYFLLAEDVPADLRAVKVMLC' A
#
# COMPACT_ATOMS: atom_id res chain seq x y z
N MET A 1 3.38 15.47 1.73
CA MET A 1 4.30 14.44 2.23
C MET A 1 4.48 13.37 1.16
N GLU A 2 5.71 13.03 0.85
CA GLU A 2 5.99 12.04 -0.18
C GLU A 2 6.10 10.65 0.44
N TYR A 3 5.57 9.68 -0.26
CA TYR A 3 5.68 8.28 0.18
C TYR A 3 6.88 7.65 -0.49
N ASP A 4 7.67 6.94 0.31
CA ASP A 4 8.83 6.21 -0.19
C ASP A 4 8.34 4.89 -0.77
N MET A 5 8.67 4.63 -2.04
CA MET A 5 8.24 3.39 -2.71
C MET A 5 8.78 2.14 -2.01
N ASN A 6 9.99 2.22 -1.47
CA ASN A 6 10.55 1.08 -0.73
C ASN A 6 9.71 0.79 0.51
N LYS A 7 9.26 1.84 1.17
CA LYS A 7 8.42 1.70 2.35
C LYS A 7 7.06 1.15 1.99
N ILE A 8 6.49 1.65 0.90
CA ILE A 8 5.19 1.16 0.42
C ILE A 8 5.27 -0.32 0.05
N ARG A 9 6.33 -0.72 -0.63
CA ARG A 9 6.51 -2.14 -0.98
C ARG A 9 6.65 -3.01 0.26
N ALA A 10 7.37 -2.54 1.26
CA ALA A 10 7.52 -3.26 2.52
C ALA A 10 6.16 -3.41 3.22
N LEU A 11 5.36 -2.35 3.22
CA LEU A 11 4.02 -2.41 3.80
C LEU A 11 3.13 -3.38 3.05
N CYS A 12 3.24 -3.42 1.73
CA CYS A 12 2.46 -4.36 0.92
C CYS A 12 2.83 -5.80 1.23
N ASP A 13 4.13 -6.09 1.39
CA ASP A 13 4.58 -7.43 1.77
C ASP A 13 4.00 -7.83 3.12
N ARG A 14 4.02 -6.92 4.08
CA ARG A 14 3.44 -7.18 5.39
C ARG A 14 1.93 -7.36 5.32
N TYR A 15 1.28 -6.63 4.42
CA TYR A 15 -0.15 -6.77 4.24
C TYR A 15 -0.51 -8.17 3.77
N PHE A 16 0.25 -8.73 2.83
CA PHE A 16 0.02 -10.10 2.34
C PHE A 16 0.24 -11.13 3.44
N ASP A 17 1.14 -10.85 4.38
CA ASP A 17 1.38 -11.72 5.52
C ASP A 17 0.35 -11.52 6.63
N GLY A 18 -0.48 -10.52 6.52
CA GLY A 18 -1.46 -10.20 7.54
C GLY A 18 -0.87 -9.53 8.76
N GLU A 19 0.29 -8.89 8.61
CA GLU A 19 1.01 -8.29 9.73
C GLU A 19 0.89 -6.77 9.82
N THR A 20 0.08 -6.15 8.98
CA THR A 20 -0.11 -4.71 9.03
C THR A 20 -1.07 -4.32 10.14
N SER A 21 -0.78 -3.20 10.79
CA SER A 21 -1.71 -2.60 11.75
C SER A 21 -2.74 -1.74 11.01
N ALA A 22 -3.77 -1.29 11.73
CA ALA A 22 -4.79 -0.41 11.16
C ALA A 22 -4.18 0.88 10.62
N GLY A 23 -3.19 1.43 11.33
CA GLY A 23 -2.51 2.63 10.88
C GLY A 23 -1.72 2.41 9.59
N GLU A 24 -1.08 1.27 9.48
CA GLU A 24 -0.32 0.92 8.28
C GLU A 24 -1.25 0.70 7.09
N GLU A 25 -2.36 0.04 7.30
CA GLU A 25 -3.35 -0.14 6.26
C GLU A 25 -3.91 1.19 5.77
N GLN A 26 -4.11 2.13 6.69
CA GLN A 26 -4.59 3.45 6.32
C GLN A 26 -3.58 4.20 5.46
N VAL A 27 -2.30 4.08 5.76
CA VAL A 27 -1.23 4.67 4.94
C VAL A 27 -1.30 4.10 3.53
N LEU A 28 -1.46 2.79 3.39
CA LEU A 28 -1.58 2.17 2.08
C LEU A 28 -2.81 2.68 1.33
N LYS A 29 -3.93 2.77 2.01
CA LYS A 29 -5.16 3.28 1.39
C LYS A 29 -4.99 4.70 0.89
N GLU A 30 -4.39 5.56 1.70
CA GLU A 30 -4.14 6.94 1.30
C GLU A 30 -3.22 7.00 0.09
N TYR A 31 -2.17 6.20 0.10
CA TYR A 31 -1.25 6.15 -1.03
C TYR A 31 -1.99 5.79 -2.32
N PHE A 32 -2.82 4.75 -2.28
CA PHE A 32 -3.52 4.30 -3.48
C PHE A 32 -4.60 5.29 -3.93
N LEU A 33 -5.15 6.07 -3.00
CA LEU A 33 -6.13 7.10 -3.36
C LEU A 33 -5.47 8.30 -4.03
N LEU A 34 -4.27 8.65 -3.58
CA LEU A 34 -3.57 9.84 -4.08
C LEU A 34 -2.70 9.54 -5.29
N ALA A 35 -2.24 8.32 -5.44
CA ALA A 35 -1.37 7.94 -6.55
C ALA A 35 -2.19 7.84 -7.84
N GLU A 36 -1.77 8.57 -8.86
CA GLU A 36 -2.42 8.51 -10.17
C GLU A 36 -2.00 7.27 -10.94
N ASP A 37 -0.79 6.80 -10.69
CA ASP A 37 -0.24 5.66 -11.41
C ASP A 37 0.37 4.70 -10.39
N VAL A 38 -0.21 3.52 -10.30
CA VAL A 38 0.23 2.50 -9.35
C VAL A 38 0.96 1.42 -10.12
N PRO A 39 2.18 1.03 -9.70
CA PRO A 39 2.91 -0.07 -10.36
C PRO A 39 2.08 -1.35 -10.38
N ALA A 40 2.28 -2.15 -11.40
CA ALA A 40 1.53 -3.41 -11.55
C ALA A 40 1.71 -4.31 -10.33
N ASP A 41 2.89 -4.31 -9.72
CA ASP A 41 3.18 -5.11 -8.54
C ASP A 41 2.25 -4.79 -7.38
N LEU A 42 1.84 -3.52 -7.28
CA LEU A 42 1.03 -3.05 -6.17
C LEU A 42 -0.46 -2.99 -6.48
N ARG A 43 -0.85 -3.24 -7.72
CA ARG A 43 -2.25 -3.21 -8.10
C ARG A 43 -3.07 -4.27 -7.38
N ALA A 44 -2.47 -5.42 -7.14
CA ALA A 44 -3.16 -6.48 -6.41
C ALA A 44 -3.54 -6.02 -5.01
N VAL A 45 -2.63 -5.31 -4.34
CA VAL A 45 -2.89 -4.77 -3.02
C VAL A 45 -4.01 -3.73 -3.08
N LYS A 46 -3.97 -2.87 -4.09
CA LYS A 46 -5.01 -1.85 -4.27
C LYS A 46 -6.38 -2.49 -4.41
N VAL A 47 -6.49 -3.53 -5.21
CA VAL A 47 -7.76 -4.23 -5.42
C VAL A 47 -8.23 -4.87 -4.12
N MET A 48 -7.31 -5.44 -3.36
CA MET A 48 -7.66 -6.10 -2.10
C MET A 48 -8.11 -5.10 -1.03
N LEU A 49 -7.53 -3.90 -1.03
CA LEU A 49 -7.89 -2.85 -0.06
C LEU A 49 -9.19 -2.14 -0.41
N CYS A 50 -9.54 -2.11 -1.65
CA CYS A 50 -10.80 -1.50 -2.12
C CYS A 50 -11.89 -2.57 -2.37
#